data_e654b3d5eb5354aaf35f29a2b2401d7f
#
_entry.id   e654b3d5eb5354aaf35f29a2b2401d7f
#
_cell.length_a   1.000
_cell.length_b   1.000
_cell.length_c   1.000
_cell.angle_alpha   90.00
_cell.angle_beta   90.00
_cell.angle_gamma   90.00
#
_symmetry.space_group_name_H-M   'P 1'
#
loop_
_entity.id
_entity.type
_entity.pdbx_description
1 polymer ?
#
loop_
_entity_poly.entity_id
_entity_poly.type
_entity_poly.pdbx_seq_one_letter_code
_entity_poly.pdbx_strand_id
1 'polypeptide(L)'
;MSLFTAVEMAPRDPILGLNDQFATDTNPAKVNLGVGVYYDDHGKLPLLQCVQAAEKQMMETPKARGYLPIDGIAAYDSAVKGLVFGADSEPVVSGRVATVQCIGGTGGLKVGADFLKRLNPDAKVLISDPSWENHRALFTHAGFAVDSYPYYDAATRGIDFAGMLAALNAAAAGTIVVLHACCHNPTGYDITASQWDEVVAAVKAKNLVAFLDMAYQGFGHGLAEDGAVIGKFVAAGLNFFVSTSFSKSFSLYGERVGGLSVLCASKDEAGRVLSQLKIVIRTNYSNPPTHGGTVVAMVLNTPELRALWEKELGEMRVRIKAMRQKLVDGLKAAGVKEDMGFITQQIGMFSYSGLSKAQMVRLRDEFGVYGTDTGRMCVAALNSNNIDYVCASIAKVI
;
A
#
# COMPACT_ATOMS: atom_id res chain seq x y z
N MET A 1 25.78 -36.66 2.02
CA MET A 1 25.75 -35.19 2.12
C MET A 1 24.29 -34.75 2.25
N SER A 2 24.00 -33.78 3.12
CA SER A 2 22.64 -33.24 3.26
C SER A 2 22.27 -32.46 1.98
N LEU A 3 21.02 -32.59 1.53
CA LEU A 3 20.43 -31.77 0.45
C LEU A 3 20.53 -30.26 0.73
N PHE A 4 20.55 -29.90 2.00
CA PHE A 4 20.51 -28.52 2.47
C PHE A 4 21.89 -27.90 2.74
N THR A 5 23.00 -28.59 2.43
CA THR A 5 24.37 -28.10 2.69
C THR A 5 24.68 -26.81 1.92
N ALA A 6 24.02 -26.59 0.77
CA ALA A 6 24.21 -25.40 -0.07
C ALA A 6 23.21 -24.26 0.26
N VAL A 7 22.36 -24.43 1.27
CA VAL A 7 21.39 -23.40 1.65
C VAL A 7 22.08 -22.35 2.52
N GLU A 8 22.20 -21.13 1.97
CA GLU A 8 22.73 -19.99 2.70
C GLU A 8 21.66 -19.35 3.61
N MET A 9 22.11 -18.71 4.69
CA MET A 9 21.23 -17.93 5.54
C MET A 9 20.74 -16.70 4.78
N ALA A 10 19.42 -16.53 4.64
CA ALA A 10 18.84 -15.35 4.01
C ALA A 10 19.12 -14.08 4.84
N PRO A 11 19.31 -12.91 4.20
CA PRO A 11 19.36 -11.65 4.91
C PRO A 11 18.04 -11.38 5.66
N ARG A 12 18.12 -10.64 6.75
CA ARG A 12 16.92 -10.21 7.47
C ARG A 12 16.08 -9.27 6.61
N ASP A 13 14.76 -9.42 6.70
CA ASP A 13 13.83 -8.48 6.07
C ASP A 13 14.05 -7.06 6.63
N PRO A 14 14.17 -6.02 5.79
CA PRO A 14 14.52 -4.67 6.23
C PRO A 14 13.45 -4.00 7.09
N ILE A 15 12.20 -4.45 7.06
CA ILE A 15 11.09 -3.91 7.85
C ILE A 15 10.72 -4.88 8.99
N LEU A 16 10.42 -6.13 8.69
CA LEU A 16 10.01 -7.11 9.69
C LEU A 16 11.16 -7.49 10.62
N GLY A 17 12.40 -7.49 10.11
CA GLY A 17 13.60 -7.68 10.95
C GLY A 17 13.82 -6.57 11.97
N LEU A 18 13.32 -5.34 11.74
CA LEU A 18 13.29 -4.28 12.76
C LEU A 18 12.32 -4.60 13.89
N ASN A 19 11.22 -5.29 13.61
CA ASN A 19 10.27 -5.74 14.65
C ASN A 19 10.93 -6.74 15.61
N ASP A 20 11.73 -7.67 15.09
CA ASP A 20 12.44 -8.65 15.92
C ASP A 20 13.45 -7.95 16.84
N GLN A 21 14.17 -6.97 16.30
CA GLN A 21 15.09 -6.14 17.08
C GLN A 21 14.34 -5.32 18.15
N PHE A 22 13.24 -4.66 17.76
CA PHE A 22 12.41 -3.90 18.69
C PHE A 22 11.86 -4.79 19.81
N ALA A 23 11.42 -6.02 19.51
CA ALA A 23 10.87 -6.93 20.50
C ALA A 23 11.90 -7.30 21.59
N THR A 24 13.16 -7.47 21.21
CA THR A 24 14.26 -7.85 22.10
C THR A 24 14.95 -6.66 22.79
N ASP A 25 14.70 -5.43 22.36
CA ASP A 25 15.24 -4.23 22.99
C ASP A 25 14.62 -4.04 24.38
N THR A 26 15.45 -3.83 25.38
CA THR A 26 15.05 -3.63 26.79
C THR A 26 14.82 -2.17 27.17
N ASN A 27 15.06 -1.21 26.26
CA ASN A 27 14.84 0.21 26.51
C ASN A 27 13.33 0.48 26.78
N PRO A 28 12.95 0.94 27.98
CA PRO A 28 11.53 1.19 28.29
C PRO A 28 10.93 2.36 27.51
N ALA A 29 11.76 3.25 26.94
CA ALA A 29 11.32 4.38 26.12
C ALA A 29 11.32 4.08 24.61
N LYS A 30 11.58 2.84 24.21
CA LYS A 30 11.65 2.44 22.79
C LYS A 30 10.35 2.75 22.02
N VAL A 31 10.50 3.22 20.78
CA VAL A 31 9.40 3.58 19.88
C VAL A 31 9.57 2.91 18.52
N ASN A 32 8.56 2.17 18.06
CA ASN A 32 8.61 1.53 16.76
C ASN A 32 7.92 2.40 15.68
N LEU A 33 8.72 3.03 14.84
CA LEU A 33 8.29 3.76 13.64
C LEU A 33 8.72 3.05 12.35
N GLY A 34 9.24 1.83 12.45
CA GLY A 34 9.72 1.05 11.29
C GLY A 34 8.60 0.33 10.54
N VAL A 35 7.56 -0.11 11.23
CA VAL A 35 6.48 -0.90 10.64
C VAL A 35 5.29 -0.01 10.27
N GLY A 36 4.69 -0.29 9.12
CA GLY A 36 3.53 0.45 8.60
C GLY A 36 2.22 0.06 9.27
N VAL A 37 2.09 0.34 10.57
CA VAL A 37 0.89 0.08 11.37
C VAL A 37 0.41 1.40 11.99
N TYR A 38 -0.89 1.63 11.94
CA TYR A 38 -1.53 2.74 12.64
C TYR A 38 -1.74 2.36 14.10
N TYR A 39 -1.38 3.27 14.99
CA TYR A 39 -1.70 3.18 16.42
C TYR A 39 -2.51 4.40 16.86
N ASP A 40 -3.43 4.20 17.79
CA ASP A 40 -4.21 5.27 18.40
C ASP A 40 -3.35 6.13 19.36
N ASP A 41 -3.96 7.12 20.00
CA ASP A 41 -3.23 8.00 20.95
C ASP A 41 -2.80 7.29 22.23
N HIS A 42 -3.31 6.09 22.49
CA HIS A 42 -2.89 5.21 23.60
C HIS A 42 -1.80 4.20 23.17
N GLY A 43 -1.31 4.29 21.94
CA GLY A 43 -0.31 3.38 21.37
C GLY A 43 -0.85 1.98 21.10
N LYS A 44 -2.16 1.85 20.88
CA LYS A 44 -2.84 0.56 20.60
C LYS A 44 -3.30 0.51 19.16
N LEU A 45 -3.25 -0.68 18.58
CA LEU A 45 -3.91 -0.97 17.31
C LEU A 45 -5.43 -0.86 17.50
N PRO A 46 -6.12 0.04 16.79
CA PRO A 46 -7.56 0.22 16.99
C PRO A 46 -8.34 -0.98 16.45
N LEU A 47 -9.34 -1.37 17.21
CA LEU A 47 -10.39 -2.27 16.75
C LEU A 47 -11.57 -1.41 16.30
N LEU A 48 -11.76 -1.24 14.98
CA LEU A 48 -12.77 -0.35 14.43
C LEU A 48 -14.18 -0.79 14.82
N GLN A 49 -15.04 0.16 15.15
CA GLN A 49 -16.43 -0.12 15.55
C GLN A 49 -17.25 -0.74 14.40
N CYS A 50 -16.99 -0.33 13.16
CA CYS A 50 -17.62 -0.94 11.98
C CYS A 50 -17.25 -2.42 11.85
N VAL A 51 -15.99 -2.79 12.14
CA VAL A 51 -15.51 -4.19 12.14
C VAL A 51 -16.18 -4.97 13.25
N GLN A 52 -16.16 -4.45 14.49
CA GLN A 52 -16.82 -5.11 15.63
C GLN A 52 -18.33 -5.34 15.39
N ALA A 53 -19.01 -4.35 14.80
CA ALA A 53 -20.44 -4.46 14.49
C ALA A 53 -20.70 -5.53 13.42
N ALA A 54 -19.83 -5.63 12.39
CA ALA A 54 -19.92 -6.68 11.38
C ALA A 54 -19.67 -8.07 12.01
N GLU A 55 -18.63 -8.22 12.83
CA GLU A 55 -18.30 -9.48 13.51
C GLU A 55 -19.44 -9.92 14.44
N LYS A 56 -20.06 -8.98 15.17
CA LYS A 56 -21.23 -9.27 16.01
C LYS A 56 -22.39 -9.85 15.18
N GLN A 57 -22.70 -9.23 14.04
CA GLN A 57 -23.74 -9.76 13.15
C GLN A 57 -23.39 -11.15 12.61
N MET A 58 -22.11 -11.41 12.32
CA MET A 58 -21.65 -12.74 11.91
C MET A 58 -21.81 -13.79 13.01
N MET A 59 -21.62 -13.41 14.27
CA MET A 59 -21.84 -14.29 15.42
C MET A 59 -23.32 -14.61 15.65
N GLU A 60 -24.21 -13.65 15.37
CA GLU A 60 -25.65 -13.83 15.47
C GLU A 60 -26.22 -14.73 14.36
N THR A 61 -25.52 -14.80 13.21
CA THR A 61 -25.90 -15.63 12.07
C THR A 61 -24.77 -16.55 11.63
N PRO A 62 -24.40 -17.55 12.46
CA PRO A 62 -23.25 -18.39 12.19
C PRO A 62 -23.43 -19.21 10.90
N LYS A 63 -22.37 -19.26 10.09
CA LYS A 63 -22.34 -20.04 8.85
C LYS A 63 -21.19 -21.05 8.89
N ALA A 64 -21.43 -22.21 8.27
CA ALA A 64 -20.36 -23.19 8.06
C ALA A 64 -19.23 -22.58 7.21
N ARG A 65 -17.97 -22.95 7.53
CA ARG A 65 -16.77 -22.43 6.86
C ARG A 65 -16.26 -23.42 5.82
N GLY A 66 -17.06 -23.62 4.76
CA GLY A 66 -16.64 -24.38 3.59
C GLY A 66 -15.62 -23.61 2.74
N TYR A 67 -14.99 -24.29 1.80
CA TYR A 67 -14.13 -23.63 0.81
C TYR A 67 -14.91 -22.58 0.03
N LEU A 68 -14.31 -21.39 -0.12
CA LEU A 68 -14.83 -20.37 -1.02
C LEU A 68 -14.60 -20.75 -2.49
N PRO A 69 -15.32 -20.12 -3.43
CA PRO A 69 -14.91 -20.08 -4.83
C PRO A 69 -13.46 -19.57 -4.95
N ILE A 70 -12.77 -19.97 -6.00
CA ILE A 70 -11.35 -19.63 -6.22
C ILE A 70 -11.14 -18.10 -6.28
N ASP A 71 -12.10 -17.39 -6.88
CA ASP A 71 -12.11 -15.91 -6.97
C ASP A 71 -12.54 -15.21 -5.67
N GLY A 72 -13.09 -15.94 -4.70
CA GLY A 72 -13.49 -15.38 -3.40
C GLY A 72 -14.98 -15.22 -3.21
N ILE A 73 -15.37 -14.31 -2.34
CA ILE A 73 -16.76 -14.01 -1.99
C ILE A 73 -17.33 -13.04 -3.03
N ALA A 74 -18.36 -13.45 -3.77
CA ALA A 74 -18.94 -12.62 -4.84
C ALA A 74 -19.41 -11.23 -4.36
N ALA A 75 -19.99 -11.15 -3.14
CA ALA A 75 -20.40 -9.88 -2.54
C ALA A 75 -19.20 -8.98 -2.20
N TYR A 76 -18.06 -9.58 -1.82
CA TYR A 76 -16.80 -8.88 -1.61
C TYR A 76 -16.24 -8.33 -2.92
N ASP A 77 -16.13 -9.18 -3.96
CA ASP A 77 -15.60 -8.77 -5.26
C ASP A 77 -16.42 -7.65 -5.89
N SER A 78 -17.76 -7.72 -5.75
CA SER A 78 -18.66 -6.65 -6.21
C SER A 78 -18.45 -5.35 -5.43
N ALA A 79 -18.34 -5.40 -4.11
CA ALA A 79 -18.12 -4.24 -3.26
C ALA A 79 -16.76 -3.58 -3.53
N VAL A 80 -15.70 -4.37 -3.66
CA VAL A 80 -14.35 -3.88 -4.00
C VAL A 80 -14.33 -3.24 -5.38
N LYS A 81 -14.94 -3.86 -6.37
CA LYS A 81 -15.11 -3.30 -7.71
C LYS A 81 -15.80 -1.94 -7.68
N GLY A 82 -16.90 -1.84 -6.93
CA GLY A 82 -17.64 -0.59 -6.74
C GLY A 82 -16.82 0.48 -5.99
N LEU A 83 -16.01 0.09 -5.01
CA LEU A 83 -15.12 1.01 -4.29
C LEU A 83 -14.02 1.58 -5.18
N VAL A 84 -13.42 0.74 -6.03
CA VAL A 84 -12.28 1.11 -6.89
C VAL A 84 -12.71 1.91 -8.10
N PHE A 85 -13.77 1.49 -8.79
CA PHE A 85 -14.17 2.05 -10.09
C PHE A 85 -15.43 2.92 -10.01
N GLY A 86 -16.14 2.91 -8.90
CA GLY A 86 -17.50 3.48 -8.79
C GLY A 86 -18.56 2.45 -9.22
N ALA A 87 -19.54 2.19 -8.36
CA ALA A 87 -20.54 1.14 -8.60
C ALA A 87 -21.36 1.34 -9.89
N ASP A 88 -21.66 2.60 -10.23
CA ASP A 88 -22.44 2.99 -11.40
C ASP A 88 -21.58 3.38 -12.60
N SER A 89 -20.27 3.20 -12.52
CA SER A 89 -19.34 3.54 -13.61
C SER A 89 -19.53 2.62 -14.81
N GLU A 90 -19.23 3.15 -16.01
CA GLU A 90 -19.33 2.36 -17.25
C GLU A 90 -18.56 1.03 -17.16
N PRO A 91 -17.29 0.97 -16.69
CA PRO A 91 -16.56 -0.28 -16.62
C PRO A 91 -17.21 -1.35 -15.75
N VAL A 92 -17.88 -0.93 -14.67
CA VAL A 92 -18.58 -1.85 -13.75
C VAL A 92 -19.88 -2.32 -14.35
N VAL A 93 -20.70 -1.38 -14.84
CA VAL A 93 -22.03 -1.68 -15.41
C VAL A 93 -21.92 -2.54 -16.68
N SER A 94 -20.94 -2.28 -17.54
CA SER A 94 -20.68 -3.08 -18.75
C SER A 94 -20.07 -4.45 -18.46
N GLY A 95 -19.61 -4.70 -17.23
CA GLY A 95 -19.04 -5.98 -16.80
C GLY A 95 -17.61 -6.24 -17.28
N ARG A 96 -16.87 -5.21 -17.71
CA ARG A 96 -15.49 -5.37 -18.21
C ARG A 96 -14.40 -5.26 -17.13
N VAL A 97 -14.75 -5.32 -15.86
CA VAL A 97 -13.80 -5.41 -14.73
C VAL A 97 -13.83 -6.82 -14.14
N ALA A 98 -12.71 -7.52 -14.21
CA ALA A 98 -12.48 -8.75 -13.45
C ALA A 98 -11.90 -8.39 -12.07
N THR A 99 -12.56 -8.85 -10.99
CA THR A 99 -12.10 -8.63 -9.61
C THR A 99 -12.05 -9.97 -8.88
N VAL A 100 -10.99 -10.19 -8.10
CA VAL A 100 -10.79 -11.38 -7.28
C VAL A 100 -10.34 -11.00 -5.88
N GLN A 101 -10.84 -11.70 -4.87
CA GLN A 101 -10.36 -11.60 -3.50
C GLN A 101 -8.96 -12.22 -3.39
N CYS A 102 -8.03 -11.51 -2.75
CA CYS A 102 -6.65 -11.94 -2.56
C CYS A 102 -6.23 -11.89 -1.09
N ILE A 103 -5.13 -12.58 -0.76
CA ILE A 103 -4.54 -12.59 0.59
C ILE A 103 -3.74 -11.30 0.86
N GLY A 104 -4.46 -10.21 1.07
CA GLY A 104 -3.94 -8.84 1.20
C GLY A 104 -3.51 -8.24 -0.12
N GLY A 105 -3.00 -7.00 -0.08
CA GLY A 105 -2.45 -6.33 -1.26
C GLY A 105 -1.26 -7.06 -1.86
N THR A 106 -0.39 -7.64 -1.04
CA THR A 106 0.73 -8.49 -1.52
C THR A 106 0.21 -9.65 -2.37
N GLY A 107 -0.89 -10.30 -1.94
CA GLY A 107 -1.53 -11.37 -2.71
C GLY A 107 -2.06 -10.85 -4.06
N GLY A 108 -2.68 -9.67 -4.09
CA GLY A 108 -3.15 -9.04 -5.32
C GLY A 108 -2.01 -8.74 -6.30
N LEU A 109 -0.93 -8.13 -5.80
CA LEU A 109 0.28 -7.88 -6.60
C LEU A 109 0.89 -9.19 -7.15
N LYS A 110 1.01 -10.22 -6.30
CA LYS A 110 1.62 -11.51 -6.71
C LYS A 110 0.77 -12.23 -7.75
N VAL A 111 -0.55 -12.31 -7.55
CA VAL A 111 -1.47 -12.93 -8.52
C VAL A 111 -1.40 -12.19 -9.86
N GLY A 112 -1.40 -10.85 -9.84
CA GLY A 112 -1.26 -10.04 -11.05
C GLY A 112 0.10 -10.21 -11.74
N ALA A 113 1.19 -10.27 -10.97
CA ALA A 113 2.54 -10.49 -11.50
C ALA A 113 2.67 -11.86 -12.17
N ASP A 114 2.20 -12.93 -11.52
CA ASP A 114 2.23 -14.29 -12.07
C ASP A 114 1.36 -14.41 -13.33
N PHE A 115 0.21 -13.73 -13.35
CA PHE A 115 -0.64 -13.68 -14.53
C PHE A 115 0.04 -12.93 -15.68
N LEU A 116 0.63 -11.75 -15.42
CA LEU A 116 1.37 -10.98 -16.41
C LEU A 116 2.57 -11.74 -16.97
N LYS A 117 3.28 -12.51 -16.12
CA LYS A 117 4.40 -13.35 -16.57
C LYS A 117 3.99 -14.40 -17.58
N ARG A 118 2.78 -14.92 -17.48
CA ARG A 118 2.23 -15.88 -18.46
C ARG A 118 1.83 -15.20 -19.78
N LEU A 119 1.41 -13.92 -19.72
CA LEU A 119 1.00 -13.16 -20.91
C LEU A 119 2.17 -12.55 -21.67
N ASN A 120 3.14 -12.02 -20.95
CA ASN A 120 4.30 -11.33 -21.52
C ASN A 120 5.58 -11.72 -20.73
N PRO A 121 6.12 -12.92 -20.98
CA PRO A 121 7.22 -13.48 -20.20
C PRO A 121 8.51 -12.65 -20.28
N ASP A 122 8.72 -11.89 -21.35
CA ASP A 122 9.93 -11.08 -21.59
C ASP A 122 9.79 -9.61 -21.18
N ALA A 123 8.62 -9.22 -20.63
CA ALA A 123 8.40 -7.87 -20.16
C ALA A 123 9.42 -7.49 -19.07
N LYS A 124 9.83 -6.22 -19.10
CA LYS A 124 10.51 -5.59 -17.95
C LYS A 124 9.50 -5.00 -17.01
N VAL A 125 9.88 -4.85 -15.75
CA VAL A 125 9.08 -4.17 -14.74
C VAL A 125 9.84 -2.94 -14.27
N LEU A 126 9.18 -1.79 -14.22
CA LEU A 126 9.69 -0.56 -13.64
C LEU A 126 8.94 -0.27 -12.34
N ILE A 127 9.69 0.01 -11.28
CA ILE A 127 9.18 0.46 -9.98
C ILE A 127 9.75 1.84 -9.66
N SER A 128 9.12 2.62 -8.78
CA SER A 128 9.69 3.90 -8.34
C SER A 128 11.02 3.73 -7.59
N ASP A 129 11.87 4.73 -7.63
CA ASP A 129 13.08 4.81 -6.80
C ASP A 129 12.96 6.02 -5.85
N PRO A 130 12.82 5.80 -4.53
CA PRO A 130 12.59 4.52 -3.85
C PRO A 130 11.17 3.97 -4.06
N SER A 131 10.99 2.70 -3.72
CA SER A 131 9.69 2.02 -3.71
C SER A 131 9.49 1.23 -2.41
N TRP A 132 8.30 0.70 -2.19
CA TRP A 132 8.11 -0.33 -1.18
C TRP A 132 8.98 -1.54 -1.51
N GLU A 133 9.80 -1.98 -0.56
CA GLU A 133 10.89 -2.95 -0.78
C GLU A 133 10.39 -4.25 -1.41
N ASN A 134 9.16 -4.65 -1.05
CA ASN A 134 8.59 -5.89 -1.54
C ASN A 134 8.18 -5.84 -3.03
N HIS A 135 8.02 -4.67 -3.64
CA HIS A 135 7.75 -4.58 -5.08
C HIS A 135 8.83 -5.27 -5.88
N ARG A 136 10.11 -4.93 -5.64
CA ARG A 136 11.23 -5.55 -6.36
C ARG A 136 11.28 -7.06 -6.13
N ALA A 137 11.22 -7.49 -4.87
CA ALA A 137 11.28 -8.90 -4.51
C ALA A 137 10.13 -9.69 -5.17
N LEU A 138 8.91 -9.20 -5.09
CA LEU A 138 7.71 -9.85 -5.60
C LEU A 138 7.77 -10.07 -7.13
N PHE A 139 8.09 -9.02 -7.89
CA PHE A 139 8.16 -9.13 -9.35
C PHE A 139 9.38 -9.93 -9.80
N THR A 140 10.51 -9.84 -9.08
CA THR A 140 11.68 -10.70 -9.35
C THR A 140 11.34 -12.18 -9.13
N HIS A 141 10.64 -12.52 -8.03
CA HIS A 141 10.19 -13.89 -7.76
C HIS A 141 9.10 -14.38 -8.72
N ALA A 142 8.37 -13.47 -9.36
CA ALA A 142 7.49 -13.82 -10.48
C ALA A 142 8.28 -14.09 -11.79
N GLY A 143 9.60 -13.86 -11.78
CA GLY A 143 10.50 -14.14 -12.91
C GLY A 143 10.75 -12.95 -13.83
N PHE A 144 10.45 -11.72 -13.41
CA PHE A 144 10.71 -10.51 -14.20
C PHE A 144 12.08 -9.90 -13.90
N ALA A 145 12.68 -9.28 -14.90
CA ALA A 145 13.75 -8.30 -14.71
C ALA A 145 13.10 -6.99 -14.21
N VAL A 146 13.54 -6.52 -13.02
CA VAL A 146 12.98 -5.33 -12.38
C VAL A 146 14.01 -4.22 -12.37
N ASP A 147 13.66 -3.07 -12.94
CA ASP A 147 14.43 -1.83 -12.94
C ASP A 147 13.64 -0.72 -12.25
N SER A 148 14.18 0.48 -12.18
CA SER A 148 13.55 1.61 -11.49
C SER A 148 13.40 2.82 -12.39
N TYR A 149 12.40 3.65 -12.09
CA TYR A 149 12.30 5.02 -12.59
C TYR A 149 12.54 6.02 -11.45
N PRO A 150 13.17 7.19 -11.73
CA PRO A 150 13.34 8.25 -10.73
C PRO A 150 12.00 8.66 -10.14
N TYR A 151 11.94 8.88 -8.83
CA TYR A 151 10.72 9.36 -8.18
C TYR A 151 11.01 10.40 -7.09
N TYR A 152 11.99 10.17 -6.23
CA TYR A 152 12.35 11.07 -5.14
C TYR A 152 13.71 11.73 -5.39
N ASP A 153 13.75 13.04 -5.24
CA ASP A 153 14.98 13.82 -5.24
C ASP A 153 15.35 14.24 -3.81
N ALA A 154 16.42 13.68 -3.28
CA ALA A 154 16.90 13.97 -1.94
C ALA A 154 17.42 15.41 -1.78
N ALA A 155 17.89 16.05 -2.87
CA ALA A 155 18.42 17.41 -2.82
C ALA A 155 17.30 18.44 -2.63
N THR A 156 16.17 18.25 -3.27
CA THR A 156 14.99 19.12 -3.16
C THR A 156 14.00 18.64 -2.10
N ARG A 157 14.20 17.42 -1.57
CA ARG A 157 13.25 16.73 -0.68
C ARG A 157 11.84 16.64 -1.29
N GLY A 158 11.76 16.36 -2.61
CA GLY A 158 10.54 16.36 -3.38
C GLY A 158 10.51 15.26 -4.44
N ILE A 159 9.63 15.39 -5.41
CA ILE A 159 9.48 14.42 -6.52
C ILE A 159 10.34 14.86 -7.70
N ASP A 160 11.16 13.95 -8.23
CA ASP A 160 11.78 14.08 -9.55
C ASP A 160 10.79 13.65 -10.64
N PHE A 161 9.77 14.49 -10.85
CA PHE A 161 8.75 14.20 -11.85
C PHE A 161 9.30 14.21 -13.28
N ALA A 162 10.26 15.07 -13.59
CA ALA A 162 10.88 15.13 -14.91
C ALA A 162 11.64 13.83 -15.24
N GLY A 163 12.41 13.32 -14.28
CA GLY A 163 13.10 12.04 -14.40
C GLY A 163 12.13 10.87 -14.53
N MET A 164 11.05 10.85 -13.71
CA MET A 164 9.98 9.86 -13.83
C MET A 164 9.39 9.83 -15.25
N LEU A 165 8.93 10.98 -15.73
CA LEU A 165 8.29 11.07 -17.04
C LEU A 165 9.24 10.72 -18.19
N ALA A 166 10.51 11.11 -18.10
CA ALA A 166 11.54 10.74 -19.06
C ALA A 166 11.76 9.22 -19.11
N ALA A 167 11.83 8.57 -17.96
CA ALA A 167 11.98 7.10 -17.87
C ALA A 167 10.78 6.37 -18.49
N LEU A 168 9.54 6.83 -18.21
CA LEU A 168 8.33 6.25 -18.82
C LEU A 168 8.33 6.41 -20.34
N ASN A 169 8.71 7.58 -20.84
CA ASN A 169 8.81 7.85 -22.27
C ASN A 169 9.93 7.08 -22.98
N ALA A 170 10.96 6.66 -22.27
CA ALA A 170 12.05 5.82 -22.79
C ALA A 170 11.75 4.32 -22.72
N ALA A 171 10.74 3.91 -21.98
CA ALA A 171 10.39 2.50 -21.77
C ALA A 171 9.89 1.85 -23.08
N ALA A 172 10.24 0.59 -23.27
CA ALA A 172 9.75 -0.20 -24.40
C ALA A 172 8.26 -0.54 -24.23
N ALA A 173 7.55 -0.69 -25.33
CA ALA A 173 6.15 -1.13 -25.31
C ALA A 173 6.02 -2.49 -24.58
N GLY A 174 4.93 -2.63 -23.82
CA GLY A 174 4.70 -3.82 -22.99
C GLY A 174 5.45 -3.84 -21.64
N THR A 175 6.30 -2.85 -21.36
CA THR A 175 6.91 -2.72 -20.03
C THR A 175 5.81 -2.51 -18.98
N ILE A 176 5.91 -3.26 -17.88
CA ILE A 176 5.00 -3.14 -16.74
C ILE A 176 5.51 -2.02 -15.84
N VAL A 177 4.65 -1.06 -15.52
CA VAL A 177 4.99 0.05 -14.63
C VAL A 177 4.15 -0.06 -13.36
N VAL A 178 4.81 -0.28 -12.23
CA VAL A 178 4.19 -0.31 -10.90
C VAL A 178 4.11 1.12 -10.38
N LEU A 179 2.89 1.56 -10.08
CA LEU A 179 2.58 2.92 -9.67
C LEU A 179 1.81 2.88 -8.33
N HIS A 180 2.27 3.61 -7.32
CA HIS A 180 1.44 3.83 -6.14
C HIS A 180 0.28 4.76 -6.51
N ALA A 181 -0.95 4.31 -6.32
CA ALA A 181 -2.13 5.11 -6.66
C ALA A 181 -2.30 6.33 -5.76
N CYS A 182 -1.90 6.20 -4.48
CA CYS A 182 -1.91 7.25 -3.47
C CYS A 182 -0.99 6.90 -2.32
N CYS A 183 -0.60 7.90 -1.52
CA CYS A 183 0.19 7.75 -0.30
C CYS A 183 1.47 6.94 -0.51
N HIS A 184 2.31 7.41 -1.42
CA HIS A 184 3.51 6.70 -1.86
C HIS A 184 4.38 6.20 -0.70
N ASN A 185 4.65 4.91 -0.68
CA ASN A 185 5.56 4.27 0.29
C ASN A 185 6.93 4.05 -0.39
N PRO A 186 8.04 4.64 0.11
CA PRO A 186 8.25 5.18 1.46
C PRO A 186 8.14 6.70 1.60
N THR A 187 7.97 7.46 0.52
CA THR A 187 8.26 8.91 0.52
C THR A 187 7.17 9.78 1.15
N GLY A 188 5.92 9.34 1.10
CA GLY A 188 4.77 10.16 1.47
C GLY A 188 4.43 11.26 0.45
N TYR A 189 5.15 11.36 -0.65
CA TYR A 189 4.86 12.32 -1.71
C TYR A 189 4.08 11.67 -2.84
N ASP A 190 2.97 12.29 -3.24
CA ASP A 190 2.19 11.89 -4.41
C ASP A 190 2.32 12.95 -5.51
N ILE A 191 2.33 12.50 -6.76
CA ILE A 191 2.26 13.39 -7.92
C ILE A 191 0.87 14.06 -7.99
N THR A 192 0.85 15.27 -8.54
CA THR A 192 -0.38 16.07 -8.67
C THR A 192 -1.35 15.49 -9.70
N ALA A 193 -2.59 15.98 -9.68
CA ALA A 193 -3.61 15.56 -10.66
C ALA A 193 -3.17 15.83 -12.11
N SER A 194 -2.49 16.97 -12.38
CA SER A 194 -1.96 17.29 -13.70
C SER A 194 -0.79 16.40 -14.11
N GLN A 195 0.09 16.06 -13.15
CA GLN A 195 1.18 15.12 -13.40
C GLN A 195 0.66 13.70 -13.68
N TRP A 196 -0.44 13.29 -13.04
CA TRP A 196 -1.13 12.05 -13.40
C TRP A 196 -1.64 12.06 -14.84
N ASP A 197 -2.14 13.19 -15.35
CA ASP A 197 -2.55 13.28 -16.76
C ASP A 197 -1.37 13.04 -17.71
N GLU A 198 -0.18 13.57 -17.39
CA GLU A 198 1.03 13.34 -18.16
C GLU A 198 1.52 11.88 -18.09
N VAL A 199 1.48 11.26 -16.90
CA VAL A 199 1.80 9.85 -16.72
C VAL A 199 0.86 8.94 -17.52
N VAL A 200 -0.45 9.19 -17.45
CA VAL A 200 -1.46 8.44 -18.21
C VAL A 200 -1.24 8.58 -19.71
N ALA A 201 -0.92 9.81 -20.18
CA ALA A 201 -0.58 10.05 -21.57
C ALA A 201 0.67 9.29 -22.02
N ALA A 202 1.73 9.27 -21.21
CA ALA A 202 2.95 8.51 -21.47
C ALA A 202 2.68 7.00 -21.51
N VAL A 203 1.94 6.45 -20.53
CA VAL A 203 1.53 5.04 -20.50
C VAL A 203 0.80 4.65 -21.77
N LYS A 204 -0.14 5.49 -22.21
CA LYS A 204 -0.90 5.27 -23.44
C LYS A 204 -0.01 5.35 -24.69
N ALA A 205 0.76 6.40 -24.82
CA ALA A 205 1.59 6.66 -26.01
C ALA A 205 2.68 5.59 -26.19
N LYS A 206 3.21 5.05 -25.09
CA LYS A 206 4.28 4.05 -25.10
C LYS A 206 3.75 2.63 -25.03
N ASN A 207 2.43 2.44 -24.96
CA ASN A 207 1.79 1.12 -24.79
C ASN A 207 2.36 0.35 -23.60
N LEU A 208 2.46 1.01 -22.45
CA LEU A 208 2.93 0.42 -21.20
C LEU A 208 1.77 -0.28 -20.48
N VAL A 209 2.08 -1.23 -19.61
CA VAL A 209 1.11 -1.93 -18.77
C VAL A 209 1.15 -1.31 -17.37
N ALA A 210 0.13 -0.53 -17.01
CA ALA A 210 0.04 0.05 -15.68
C ALA A 210 -0.44 -0.98 -14.66
N PHE A 211 0.26 -1.05 -13.53
CA PHE A 211 -0.12 -1.81 -12.35
C PHE A 211 -0.16 -0.87 -11.15
N LEU A 212 -1.36 -0.49 -10.74
CA LEU A 212 -1.59 0.44 -9.63
C LEU A 212 -1.63 -0.33 -8.31
N ASP A 213 -0.80 0.07 -7.34
CA ASP A 213 -0.85 -0.40 -5.96
C ASP A 213 -1.60 0.63 -5.11
N MET A 214 -2.74 0.23 -4.54
CA MET A 214 -3.64 1.08 -3.76
C MET A 214 -3.83 0.52 -2.35
N ALA A 215 -2.75 0.55 -1.55
CA ALA A 215 -2.76 0.02 -0.19
C ALA A 215 -3.24 1.01 0.87
N TYR A 216 -3.36 2.31 0.53
CA TYR A 216 -3.59 3.40 1.49
C TYR A 216 -4.74 4.32 1.11
N GLN A 217 -5.70 3.88 0.31
CA GLN A 217 -6.88 4.67 -0.06
C GLN A 217 -7.62 5.15 1.19
N GLY A 218 -7.89 6.44 1.27
CA GLY A 218 -8.53 7.13 2.38
C GLY A 218 -7.56 7.74 3.41
N PHE A 219 -6.25 7.49 3.32
CA PHE A 219 -5.26 8.06 4.23
C PHE A 219 -4.60 9.35 3.73
N GLY A 220 -4.74 9.70 2.47
CA GLY A 220 -4.21 10.92 1.89
C GLY A 220 -5.16 12.10 2.10
N HIS A 221 -6.13 12.21 1.22
CA HIS A 221 -7.12 13.29 1.21
C HIS A 221 -8.55 12.80 1.47
N GLY A 222 -8.88 11.59 1.02
CA GLY A 222 -10.18 10.95 1.16
C GLY A 222 -10.29 9.76 0.23
N LEU A 223 -11.37 9.00 0.35
CA LEU A 223 -11.57 7.81 -0.50
C LEU A 223 -11.69 8.17 -1.98
N ALA A 224 -12.44 9.24 -2.29
CA ALA A 224 -12.68 9.69 -3.65
C ALA A 224 -11.42 10.31 -4.26
N GLU A 225 -10.77 11.19 -3.52
CA GLU A 225 -9.57 11.91 -3.96
C GLU A 225 -8.40 10.96 -4.19
N ASP A 226 -8.18 10.04 -3.25
CA ASP A 226 -7.09 9.05 -3.34
C ASP A 226 -7.33 8.01 -4.45
N GLY A 227 -8.60 7.75 -4.79
CA GLY A 227 -9.00 6.87 -5.89
C GLY A 227 -9.15 7.57 -7.25
N ALA A 228 -9.05 8.89 -7.33
CA ALA A 228 -9.35 9.66 -8.53
C ALA A 228 -8.49 9.27 -9.75
N VAL A 229 -7.27 8.79 -9.52
CA VAL A 229 -6.36 8.32 -10.57
C VAL A 229 -6.98 7.20 -11.41
N ILE A 230 -7.78 6.33 -10.82
CA ILE A 230 -8.45 5.22 -11.53
C ILE A 230 -9.32 5.76 -12.67
N GLY A 231 -10.10 6.84 -12.40
CA GLY A 231 -10.93 7.49 -13.41
C GLY A 231 -10.12 8.05 -14.59
N LYS A 232 -8.89 8.53 -14.35
CA LYS A 232 -8.02 9.03 -15.43
C LYS A 232 -7.57 7.92 -16.38
N PHE A 233 -7.18 6.75 -15.85
CA PHE A 233 -6.85 5.57 -16.66
C PHE A 233 -8.06 5.04 -17.42
N VAL A 234 -9.24 5.00 -16.79
CA VAL A 234 -10.50 4.64 -17.44
C VAL A 234 -10.83 5.60 -18.60
N ALA A 235 -10.78 6.91 -18.36
CA ALA A 235 -11.09 7.94 -19.36
C ALA A 235 -10.10 7.91 -20.55
N ALA A 236 -8.85 7.51 -20.30
CA ALA A 236 -7.86 7.32 -21.36
C ALA A 236 -8.09 6.06 -22.21
N GLY A 237 -9.04 5.20 -21.83
CA GLY A 237 -9.34 3.94 -22.52
C GLY A 237 -8.25 2.87 -22.34
N LEU A 238 -7.53 2.90 -21.23
CA LEU A 238 -6.46 1.96 -20.92
C LEU A 238 -7.01 0.71 -20.21
N ASN A 239 -6.38 -0.42 -20.49
CA ASN A 239 -6.52 -1.64 -19.69
C ASN A 239 -5.39 -1.63 -18.65
N PHE A 240 -5.71 -1.90 -17.39
CA PHE A 240 -4.73 -1.82 -16.31
C PHE A 240 -5.11 -2.69 -15.11
N PHE A 241 -4.17 -2.84 -14.20
CA PHE A 241 -4.28 -3.63 -12.98
C PHE A 241 -4.36 -2.71 -11.75
N VAL A 242 -5.18 -3.08 -10.77
CA VAL A 242 -5.26 -2.40 -9.47
C VAL A 242 -5.19 -3.44 -8.38
N SER A 243 -4.15 -3.41 -7.54
CA SER A 243 -4.12 -4.16 -6.28
C SER A 243 -4.64 -3.29 -5.16
N THR A 244 -5.61 -3.79 -4.39
CA THR A 244 -6.17 -3.11 -3.22
C THR A 244 -5.86 -3.87 -1.94
N SER A 245 -5.76 -3.15 -0.81
CA SER A 245 -5.54 -3.73 0.51
C SER A 245 -6.46 -3.10 1.54
N PHE A 246 -7.04 -3.93 2.39
CA PHE A 246 -7.84 -3.51 3.53
C PHE A 246 -7.09 -3.66 4.86
N SER A 247 -5.80 -4.00 4.83
CA SER A 247 -4.97 -4.12 6.02
C SER A 247 -4.96 -2.85 6.86
N LYS A 248 -4.86 -1.67 6.23
CA LYS A 248 -4.75 -0.39 6.91
C LYS A 248 -6.11 0.27 7.10
N SER A 249 -6.89 0.43 6.04
CA SER A 249 -8.17 1.15 6.07
C SER A 249 -9.26 0.47 6.92
N PHE A 250 -9.11 -0.83 7.18
CA PHE A 250 -9.98 -1.58 8.10
C PHE A 250 -9.26 -2.04 9.37
N SER A 251 -7.99 -1.70 9.56
CA SER A 251 -7.18 -2.21 10.68
C SER A 251 -7.11 -3.75 10.75
N LEU A 252 -7.24 -4.42 9.61
CA LEU A 252 -7.29 -5.88 9.45
C LEU A 252 -5.94 -6.47 9.01
N TYR A 253 -4.86 -5.99 9.56
CA TYR A 253 -3.48 -6.36 9.15
C TYR A 253 -3.24 -7.87 9.13
N GLY A 254 -3.70 -8.58 10.16
CA GLY A 254 -3.54 -10.02 10.34
C GLY A 254 -4.51 -10.87 9.52
N GLU A 255 -5.65 -10.31 9.09
CA GLU A 255 -6.70 -11.03 8.37
C GLU A 255 -6.38 -11.26 6.88
N ARG A 256 -5.37 -10.60 6.35
CA ARG A 256 -4.91 -10.74 4.97
C ARG A 256 -6.01 -10.53 3.93
N VAL A 257 -6.65 -9.36 3.98
CA VAL A 257 -7.76 -9.00 3.07
C VAL A 257 -7.30 -7.99 2.04
N GLY A 258 -7.47 -8.33 0.78
CA GLY A 258 -7.15 -7.48 -0.37
C GLY A 258 -7.82 -7.99 -1.64
N GLY A 259 -7.52 -7.38 -2.74
CA GLY A 259 -8.08 -7.74 -4.04
C GLY A 259 -7.18 -7.36 -5.20
N LEU A 260 -7.43 -8.01 -6.33
CA LEU A 260 -6.91 -7.61 -7.62
C LEU A 260 -8.06 -7.34 -8.56
N SER A 261 -8.08 -6.16 -9.15
CA SER A 261 -9.02 -5.80 -10.22
C SER A 261 -8.26 -5.56 -11.52
N VAL A 262 -8.80 -6.06 -12.62
CA VAL A 262 -8.25 -5.86 -13.96
C VAL A 262 -9.33 -5.24 -14.84
N LEU A 263 -9.07 -4.06 -15.37
CA LEU A 263 -9.91 -3.41 -16.35
C LEU A 263 -9.57 -3.95 -17.75
N CYS A 264 -10.57 -4.54 -18.41
CA CYS A 264 -10.46 -5.17 -19.71
C CYS A 264 -11.20 -4.37 -20.80
N ALA A 265 -10.95 -4.68 -22.06
CA ALA A 265 -11.60 -4.00 -23.19
C ALA A 265 -13.09 -4.37 -23.32
N SER A 266 -13.50 -5.55 -22.86
CA SER A 266 -14.88 -6.04 -22.95
C SER A 266 -15.22 -7.01 -21.81
N LYS A 267 -16.51 -7.28 -21.63
CA LYS A 267 -17.02 -8.30 -20.70
C LYS A 267 -16.48 -9.70 -21.02
N ASP A 268 -16.41 -10.06 -22.28
CA ASP A 268 -15.89 -11.37 -22.70
C ASP A 268 -14.40 -11.50 -22.39
N GLU A 269 -13.62 -10.42 -22.57
CA GLU A 269 -12.22 -10.40 -22.19
C GLU A 269 -12.06 -10.50 -20.66
N ALA A 270 -12.87 -9.78 -19.89
CA ALA A 270 -12.87 -9.88 -18.42
C ALA A 270 -13.20 -11.31 -17.95
N GLY A 271 -14.10 -11.99 -18.62
CA GLY A 271 -14.40 -13.41 -18.35
C GLY A 271 -13.19 -14.32 -18.60
N ARG A 272 -12.46 -14.11 -19.70
CA ARG A 272 -11.24 -14.87 -20.00
C ARG A 272 -10.13 -14.57 -18.98
N VAL A 273 -9.90 -13.29 -18.67
CA VAL A 273 -8.93 -12.85 -17.66
C VAL A 273 -9.26 -13.48 -16.31
N LEU A 274 -10.52 -13.41 -15.86
CA LEU A 274 -10.95 -14.02 -14.61
C LEU A 274 -10.67 -15.53 -14.57
N SER A 275 -10.92 -16.24 -15.66
CA SER A 275 -10.64 -17.68 -15.75
C SER A 275 -9.15 -18.00 -15.55
N GLN A 276 -8.26 -17.18 -16.08
CA GLN A 276 -6.81 -17.35 -15.94
C GLN A 276 -6.29 -16.93 -14.54
N LEU A 277 -6.85 -15.86 -13.96
CA LEU A 277 -6.56 -15.48 -12.58
C LEU A 277 -6.92 -16.61 -11.60
N LYS A 278 -8.03 -17.31 -11.82
CA LYS A 278 -8.42 -18.51 -11.04
C LYS A 278 -7.35 -19.61 -11.09
N ILE A 279 -6.71 -19.84 -12.23
CA ILE A 279 -5.62 -20.83 -12.33
C ILE A 279 -4.43 -20.40 -11.48
N VAL A 280 -4.05 -19.11 -11.51
CA VAL A 280 -2.96 -18.57 -10.71
C VAL A 280 -3.28 -18.69 -9.21
N ILE A 281 -4.46 -18.28 -8.78
CA ILE A 281 -4.92 -18.39 -7.40
C ILE A 281 -4.91 -19.84 -6.93
N ARG A 282 -5.47 -20.75 -7.75
CA ARG A 282 -5.58 -22.19 -7.41
C ARG A 282 -4.24 -22.82 -7.11
N THR A 283 -3.18 -22.41 -7.81
CA THR A 283 -1.83 -22.96 -7.62
C THR A 283 -1.04 -22.25 -6.53
N ASN A 284 -1.43 -21.03 -6.13
CA ASN A 284 -0.76 -20.28 -5.06
C ASN A 284 -1.30 -20.66 -3.66
N TYR A 285 -2.61 -20.51 -3.45
CA TYR A 285 -3.25 -20.71 -2.14
C TYR A 285 -4.64 -21.35 -2.22
N SER A 286 -5.02 -21.91 -3.35
CA SER A 286 -6.29 -22.62 -3.60
C SER A 286 -7.52 -21.71 -3.68
N ASN A 287 -7.81 -20.96 -2.65
CA ASN A 287 -8.89 -19.98 -2.51
C ASN A 287 -8.59 -19.09 -1.28
N PRO A 288 -9.16 -17.87 -1.21
CA PRO A 288 -8.89 -16.96 -0.10
C PRO A 288 -9.61 -17.39 1.20
N PRO A 289 -9.19 -16.82 2.35
CA PRO A 289 -9.84 -17.07 3.64
C PRO A 289 -11.20 -16.36 3.72
N THR A 290 -12.11 -16.88 4.58
CA THR A 290 -13.50 -16.42 4.66
C THR A 290 -13.69 -15.19 5.56
N HIS A 291 -13.02 -15.14 6.73
CA HIS A 291 -13.40 -14.23 7.83
C HIS A 291 -13.26 -12.76 7.42
N GLY A 292 -12.05 -12.30 7.17
CA GLY A 292 -11.80 -10.89 6.87
C GLY A 292 -12.52 -10.40 5.61
N GLY A 293 -12.60 -11.26 4.57
CA GLY A 293 -13.38 -10.95 3.36
C GLY A 293 -14.86 -10.77 3.63
N THR A 294 -15.45 -11.58 4.52
CA THR A 294 -16.85 -11.45 4.94
C THR A 294 -17.08 -10.16 5.73
N VAL A 295 -16.17 -9.80 6.64
CA VAL A 295 -16.24 -8.54 7.40
C VAL A 295 -16.23 -7.35 6.46
N VAL A 296 -15.26 -7.28 5.53
CA VAL A 296 -15.17 -6.17 4.57
C VAL A 296 -16.39 -6.12 3.66
N ALA A 297 -16.85 -7.26 3.14
CA ALA A 297 -18.07 -7.32 2.32
C ALA A 297 -19.29 -6.80 3.08
N MET A 298 -19.45 -7.19 4.34
CA MET A 298 -20.56 -6.75 5.18
C MET A 298 -20.52 -5.24 5.41
N VAL A 299 -19.35 -4.69 5.79
CA VAL A 299 -19.19 -3.25 6.02
C VAL A 299 -19.46 -2.46 4.75
N LEU A 300 -18.89 -2.84 3.61
CA LEU A 300 -19.04 -2.09 2.36
C LEU A 300 -20.45 -2.15 1.76
N ASN A 301 -21.20 -3.24 2.01
CA ASN A 301 -22.55 -3.43 1.47
C ASN A 301 -23.67 -3.00 2.44
N THR A 302 -23.35 -2.61 3.68
CA THR A 302 -24.34 -2.11 4.66
C THR A 302 -24.14 -0.61 4.81
N PRO A 303 -25.10 0.24 4.37
CA PRO A 303 -24.91 1.69 4.32
C PRO A 303 -24.46 2.31 5.65
N GLU A 304 -25.03 1.86 6.78
CA GLU A 304 -24.71 2.36 8.11
C GLU A 304 -23.29 1.98 8.54
N LEU A 305 -22.86 0.75 8.26
CA LEU A 305 -21.51 0.29 8.57
C LEU A 305 -20.47 0.95 7.65
N ARG A 306 -20.84 1.18 6.40
CA ARG A 306 -19.99 1.90 5.46
C ARG A 306 -19.76 3.34 5.90
N ALA A 307 -20.83 4.05 6.27
CA ALA A 307 -20.73 5.42 6.78
C ALA A 307 -19.87 5.49 8.05
N LEU A 308 -20.01 4.51 8.95
CA LEU A 308 -19.20 4.42 10.15
C LEU A 308 -17.73 4.18 9.81
N TRP A 309 -17.43 3.25 8.89
CA TRP A 309 -16.07 2.99 8.40
C TRP A 309 -15.42 4.24 7.79
N GLU A 310 -16.15 4.96 6.92
CA GLU A 310 -15.66 6.19 6.28
C GLU A 310 -15.33 7.27 7.33
N LYS A 311 -16.16 7.38 8.38
CA LYS A 311 -15.92 8.27 9.51
C LYS A 311 -14.66 7.88 10.29
N GLU A 312 -14.53 6.61 10.70
CA GLU A 312 -13.38 6.12 11.47
C GLU A 312 -12.06 6.27 10.66
N LEU A 313 -12.08 5.97 9.36
CA LEU A 313 -10.95 6.18 8.47
C LEU A 313 -10.58 7.67 8.35
N GLY A 314 -11.58 8.54 8.28
CA GLY A 314 -11.39 9.99 8.30
C GLY A 314 -10.72 10.49 9.58
N GLU A 315 -11.14 9.96 10.74
CA GLU A 315 -10.53 10.27 12.04
C GLU A 315 -9.06 9.84 12.10
N MET A 316 -8.73 8.64 11.60
CA MET A 316 -7.34 8.18 11.48
C MET A 316 -6.50 9.12 10.61
N ARG A 317 -7.01 9.52 9.44
CA ARG A 317 -6.34 10.45 8.53
C ARG A 317 -6.09 11.81 9.18
N VAL A 318 -7.08 12.38 9.85
CA VAL A 318 -6.96 13.68 10.56
C VAL A 318 -5.90 13.60 11.65
N ARG A 319 -5.90 12.50 12.42
CA ARG A 319 -4.91 12.28 13.48
C ARG A 319 -3.49 12.18 12.93
N ILE A 320 -3.29 11.45 11.83
CA ILE A 320 -1.95 11.36 11.18
C ILE A 320 -1.45 12.75 10.76
N LYS A 321 -2.31 13.58 10.16
CA LYS A 321 -1.97 14.96 9.80
C LYS A 321 -1.59 15.80 11.02
N ALA A 322 -2.33 15.66 12.12
CA ALA A 322 -2.01 16.34 13.36
C ALA A 322 -0.65 15.89 13.94
N MET A 323 -0.32 14.59 13.87
CA MET A 323 0.97 14.07 14.32
C MET A 323 2.14 14.58 13.45
N ARG A 324 1.94 14.75 12.14
CA ARG A 324 2.96 15.39 11.26
C ARG A 324 3.24 16.82 11.70
N GLN A 325 2.22 17.61 11.96
CA GLN A 325 2.38 18.99 12.43
C GLN A 325 3.09 19.02 13.79
N LYS A 326 2.64 18.20 14.74
CA LYS A 326 3.29 18.09 16.06
C LYS A 326 4.76 17.66 15.96
N LEU A 327 5.10 16.76 15.02
CA LEU A 327 6.48 16.35 14.79
C LEU A 327 7.35 17.55 14.33
N VAL A 328 6.88 18.33 13.36
CA VAL A 328 7.61 19.51 12.88
C VAL A 328 7.76 20.56 13.99
N ASP A 329 6.68 20.87 14.71
CA ASP A 329 6.68 21.83 15.82
C ASP A 329 7.60 21.36 16.96
N GLY A 330 7.56 20.08 17.30
CA GLY A 330 8.39 19.46 18.33
C GLY A 330 9.88 19.44 17.96
N LEU A 331 10.23 19.18 16.71
CA LEU A 331 11.62 19.25 16.24
C LEU A 331 12.16 20.68 16.32
N LYS A 332 11.36 21.68 15.94
CA LYS A 332 11.72 23.10 16.09
C LYS A 332 11.92 23.48 17.56
N ALA A 333 11.00 23.04 18.43
CA ALA A 333 11.09 23.28 19.88
C ALA A 333 12.30 22.57 20.50
N ALA A 334 12.71 21.41 19.99
CA ALA A 334 13.91 20.67 20.40
C ALA A 334 15.22 21.28 19.87
N GLY A 335 15.16 22.40 19.12
CA GLY A 335 16.32 23.14 18.65
C GLY A 335 16.91 22.70 17.31
N VAL A 336 16.19 21.88 16.54
CA VAL A 336 16.58 21.53 15.17
C VAL A 336 16.54 22.79 14.30
N LYS A 337 17.69 23.12 13.70
CA LYS A 337 17.85 24.35 12.89
C LYS A 337 17.45 24.17 11.45
N GLU A 338 17.47 22.92 10.96
CA GLU A 338 17.03 22.59 9.61
C GLU A 338 15.53 22.80 9.47
N ASP A 339 15.10 23.25 8.28
CA ASP A 339 13.68 23.34 7.98
C ASP A 339 13.12 21.91 7.76
N MET A 340 12.31 21.47 8.71
CA MET A 340 11.60 20.19 8.66
C MET A 340 10.16 20.33 8.15
N GLY A 341 9.77 21.51 7.67
CA GLY A 341 8.42 21.82 7.18
C GLY A 341 7.96 20.93 6.03
N PHE A 342 8.90 20.39 5.23
CA PHE A 342 8.62 19.44 4.15
C PHE A 342 7.86 18.19 4.64
N ILE A 343 8.00 17.79 5.90
CA ILE A 343 7.27 16.66 6.48
C ILE A 343 5.75 16.87 6.42
N THR A 344 5.27 18.11 6.55
CA THR A 344 3.85 18.43 6.49
C THR A 344 3.26 18.37 5.07
N GLN A 345 4.11 18.39 4.04
CA GLN A 345 3.70 18.23 2.64
C GLN A 345 3.52 16.75 2.25
N GLN A 346 4.06 15.84 3.06
CA GLN A 346 3.90 14.40 2.87
C GLN A 346 2.53 13.94 3.36
N ILE A 347 1.99 12.88 2.74
CA ILE A 347 0.67 12.34 3.07
C ILE A 347 0.74 10.82 3.33
N GLY A 348 -0.34 10.28 3.90
CA GLY A 348 -0.40 8.87 4.25
C GLY A 348 0.33 8.55 5.55
N MET A 349 0.64 7.27 5.75
CA MET A 349 1.14 6.77 7.02
C MET A 349 2.64 7.05 7.27
N PHE A 350 3.40 7.34 6.22
CA PHE A 350 4.86 7.45 6.29
C PHE A 350 5.36 8.85 6.12
N SER A 351 6.52 9.12 6.73
CA SER A 351 7.38 10.26 6.44
C SER A 351 8.75 9.78 6.01
N TYR A 352 9.26 10.38 4.94
CA TYR A 352 10.66 10.25 4.54
C TYR A 352 11.40 11.41 5.20
N SER A 353 12.08 11.11 6.31
CA SER A 353 12.56 12.13 7.28
C SER A 353 13.74 12.99 6.79
N GLY A 354 14.42 12.55 5.73
CA GLY A 354 15.67 13.16 5.27
C GLY A 354 16.89 12.81 6.13
N LEU A 355 16.71 11.99 7.18
CA LEU A 355 17.83 11.50 7.98
C LEU A 355 18.67 10.49 7.19
N SER A 356 19.98 10.62 7.31
CA SER A 356 20.93 9.67 6.72
C SER A 356 20.88 8.31 7.42
N LYS A 357 21.38 7.27 6.76
CA LYS A 357 21.51 5.93 7.35
C LYS A 357 22.25 5.95 8.69
N ALA A 358 23.35 6.71 8.78
CA ALA A 358 24.12 6.83 10.03
C ALA A 358 23.28 7.42 11.15
N GLN A 359 22.48 8.46 10.86
CA GLN A 359 21.58 9.09 11.84
C GLN A 359 20.45 8.12 12.24
N MET A 360 19.87 7.34 11.30
CA MET A 360 18.85 6.36 11.63
C MET A 360 19.38 5.21 12.49
N VAL A 361 20.62 4.76 12.25
CA VAL A 361 21.30 3.77 13.09
C VAL A 361 21.52 4.32 14.50
N ARG A 362 22.05 5.54 14.64
CA ARG A 362 22.20 6.18 15.94
C ARG A 362 20.87 6.37 16.67
N LEU A 363 19.82 6.78 15.95
CA LEU A 363 18.48 6.96 16.51
C LEU A 363 17.94 5.66 17.11
N ARG A 364 18.19 4.54 16.45
CA ARG A 364 17.83 3.20 16.93
C ARG A 364 18.71 2.76 18.10
N ASP A 365 20.02 2.81 17.93
CA ASP A 365 20.97 2.16 18.85
C ASP A 365 21.17 2.97 20.15
N GLU A 366 21.13 4.32 20.08
CA GLU A 366 21.30 5.20 21.24
C GLU A 366 19.96 5.52 21.95
N PHE A 367 18.84 5.57 21.19
CA PHE A 367 17.57 6.07 21.72
C PHE A 367 16.41 5.07 21.62
N GLY A 368 16.60 3.92 20.98
CA GLY A 368 15.53 2.93 20.81
C GLY A 368 14.39 3.40 19.90
N VAL A 369 14.62 4.42 19.05
CA VAL A 369 13.63 4.89 18.06
C VAL A 369 13.90 4.22 16.73
N TYR A 370 13.01 3.32 16.33
CA TYR A 370 13.16 2.45 15.18
C TYR A 370 12.48 3.05 13.95
N GLY A 371 13.24 3.34 12.92
CA GLY A 371 12.81 3.62 11.55
C GLY A 371 13.64 2.81 10.57
N THR A 372 13.33 2.84 9.28
CA THR A 372 14.17 2.15 8.30
C THR A 372 15.49 2.88 8.08
N ASP A 373 16.54 2.15 7.73
CA ASP A 373 17.87 2.73 7.43
C ASP A 373 17.84 3.78 6.30
N THR A 374 16.79 3.76 5.47
CA THR A 374 16.57 4.73 4.38
C THR A 374 15.92 6.04 4.84
N GLY A 375 15.59 6.18 6.12
CA GLY A 375 14.99 7.39 6.67
C GLY A 375 13.45 7.40 6.69
N ARG A 376 12.79 6.28 6.36
CA ARG A 376 11.32 6.18 6.48
C ARG A 376 10.92 5.99 7.94
N MET A 377 9.95 6.78 8.38
CA MET A 377 9.28 6.66 9.68
C MET A 377 7.77 6.56 9.51
N CYS A 378 7.11 5.71 10.29
CA CYS A 378 5.66 5.59 10.34
C CYS A 378 5.09 6.67 11.27
N VAL A 379 4.63 7.78 10.69
CA VAL A 379 4.00 8.89 11.46
C VAL A 379 2.68 8.44 12.10
N ALA A 380 2.02 7.45 11.51
CA ALA A 380 0.80 6.87 12.07
C ALA A 380 1.01 6.12 13.40
N ALA A 381 2.26 5.84 13.78
CA ALA A 381 2.62 5.24 15.07
C ALA A 381 3.02 6.27 16.14
N LEU A 382 3.12 7.54 15.78
CA LEU A 382 3.31 8.62 16.75
C LEU A 382 2.03 8.85 17.56
N ASN A 383 2.18 9.24 18.82
CA ASN A 383 1.09 9.57 19.73
C ASN A 383 1.54 10.61 20.77
N SER A 384 0.60 11.09 21.58
CA SER A 384 0.88 12.12 22.58
C SER A 384 1.90 11.69 23.65
N ASN A 385 2.13 10.39 23.84
CA ASN A 385 3.05 9.89 24.86
C ASN A 385 4.49 9.67 24.35
N ASN A 386 4.68 9.56 23.02
CA ASN A 386 6.00 9.25 22.44
C ASN A 386 6.61 10.39 21.60
N ILE A 387 5.79 11.34 21.14
CA ILE A 387 6.24 12.32 20.15
C ILE A 387 7.34 13.26 20.69
N ASP A 388 7.26 13.70 21.95
CA ASP A 388 8.26 14.58 22.56
C ASP A 388 9.61 13.87 22.67
N TYR A 389 9.59 12.60 23.09
CA TYR A 389 10.78 11.75 23.15
C TYR A 389 11.40 11.54 21.76
N VAL A 390 10.59 11.27 20.75
CA VAL A 390 11.04 11.12 19.37
C VAL A 390 11.68 12.42 18.86
N CYS A 391 11.06 13.57 19.08
CA CYS A 391 11.60 14.87 18.66
C CYS A 391 12.95 15.16 19.35
N ALA A 392 13.04 14.95 20.67
CA ALA A 392 14.27 15.13 21.42
C ALA A 392 15.39 14.18 20.97
N SER A 393 15.04 12.95 20.59
CA SER A 393 16.00 11.96 20.11
C SER A 393 16.51 12.31 18.71
N ILE A 394 15.61 12.72 17.80
CA ILE A 394 16.00 13.18 16.46
C ILE A 394 16.92 14.40 16.54
N ALA A 395 16.62 15.37 17.40
CA ALA A 395 17.45 16.56 17.58
C ALA A 395 18.90 16.26 18.04
N LYS A 396 19.13 15.09 18.66
CA LYS A 396 20.49 14.68 19.11
C LYS A 396 21.29 13.96 18.02
N VAL A 397 20.65 13.50 16.95
CA VAL A 397 21.32 12.78 15.87
C VAL A 397 21.52 13.64 14.61
N ILE A 398 20.76 14.74 14.48
CA ILE A 398 20.99 15.78 13.48
C ILE A 398 22.19 16.65 13.93
#